data_da9e2c32ca89db82cb5e4db21a82eb6f
#
_entry.id   da9e2c32ca89db82cb5e4db21a82eb6f
#
_cell.length_a   1.000
_cell.length_b   1.000
_cell.length_c   1.000
_cell.angle_alpha   90.00
_cell.angle_beta   90.00
_cell.angle_gamma   90.00
#
_symmetry.space_group_name_H-M   'P 1'
#
loop_
_entity.id
_entity.type
_entity.pdbx_description
1 polymer ?
#
loop_
_entity_poly.entity_id
_entity_poly.type
_entity_poly.pdbx_seq_one_letter_code
_entity_poly.pdbx_strand_id
1 'polypeptide(L)' 'MKKIVIIGANDFQNQLILKAKEMGFETHVFAWQDGSIGERTADYFYPVSIVEIDEILEKVTDKNL' A
#
# COMPACT_ATOMS: atom_id res chain seq x y z
N MET A 1 10.81 7.67 -10.47
CA MET A 1 10.17 7.81 -9.13
C MET A 1 10.33 6.53 -8.34
N LYS A 2 10.75 6.67 -7.10
CA LYS A 2 10.89 5.50 -6.22
C LYS A 2 9.53 5.02 -5.76
N LYS A 3 9.40 3.71 -5.62
CA LYS A 3 8.16 3.06 -5.18
C LYS A 3 8.33 2.56 -3.75
N ILE A 4 7.27 2.64 -2.95
CA ILE A 4 7.26 2.08 -1.62
C ILE A 4 6.04 1.18 -1.46
N VAL A 5 6.23 0.01 -0.86
CA VAL A 5 5.15 -0.93 -0.60
C VAL A 5 4.79 -0.83 0.88
N ILE A 6 3.51 -0.62 1.16
CA ILE A 6 3.01 -0.52 2.52
C ILE A 6 1.95 -1.60 2.70
N ILE A 7 2.09 -2.41 3.74
CA ILE A 7 1.14 -3.48 4.04
C ILE A 7 0.27 -3.04 5.21
N GLY A 8 -1.03 -3.03 5.00
CA GLY A 8 -2.00 -2.53 5.95
C GLY A 8 -2.39 -1.09 5.65
N ALA A 9 -3.52 -0.64 6.15
CA ALA A 9 -4.05 0.69 5.85
C ALA A 9 -4.85 1.28 7.01
N ASN A 10 -4.41 1.06 8.25
CA ASN A 10 -5.05 1.67 9.41
C ASN A 10 -4.61 3.14 9.54
N ASP A 11 -5.10 3.83 10.56
CA ASP A 11 -4.83 5.25 10.73
C ASP A 11 -3.34 5.58 10.83
N PHE A 12 -2.56 4.73 11.49
CA PHE A 12 -1.12 4.93 11.58
C PHE A 12 -0.46 4.82 10.22
N GLN A 13 -0.86 3.84 9.45
CA GLN A 13 -0.30 3.64 8.11
C GLN A 13 -0.72 4.72 7.16
N ASN A 14 -1.89 5.33 7.38
CA ASN A 14 -2.30 6.45 6.57
C ASN A 14 -1.31 7.62 6.69
N GLN A 15 -0.83 7.89 7.90
CA GLN A 15 0.17 8.93 8.10
C GLN A 15 1.48 8.59 7.41
N LEU A 16 1.84 7.31 7.43
CA LEU A 16 3.03 6.85 6.71
C LEU A 16 2.87 7.02 5.21
N ILE A 17 1.69 6.70 4.67
CA ILE A 17 1.39 6.89 3.25
C ILE A 17 1.54 8.36 2.87
N LEU A 18 0.96 9.25 3.66
CA LEU A 18 1.04 10.69 3.40
C LEU A 18 2.49 11.18 3.44
N LYS A 19 3.26 10.70 4.40
CA LYS A 19 4.66 11.09 4.51
C LYS A 19 5.47 10.58 3.34
N ALA A 20 5.22 9.37 2.91
CA ALA A 20 5.90 8.80 1.75
C ALA A 20 5.60 9.62 0.49
N LYS A 21 4.36 10.01 0.30
CA LYS A 21 3.98 10.85 -0.84
C LYS A 21 4.66 12.21 -0.76
N GLU A 22 4.73 12.80 0.43
CA GLU A 22 5.43 14.06 0.63
C GLU A 22 6.90 13.96 0.23
N MET A 23 7.50 12.81 0.46
CA MET A 23 8.90 12.57 0.12
C MET A 23 9.10 12.19 -1.36
N GLY A 24 8.04 12.14 -2.14
CA GLY A 24 8.13 11.85 -3.57
C GLY A 24 8.07 10.38 -3.93
N PHE A 25 7.63 9.52 -3.02
CA PHE A 25 7.47 8.09 -3.32
C PHE A 25 6.13 7.82 -3.98
N GLU A 26 6.14 6.85 -4.90
CA GLU A 26 4.90 6.28 -5.42
C GLU A 26 4.46 5.20 -4.44
N THR A 27 3.28 5.36 -3.83
CA THR A 27 2.82 4.48 -2.77
C THR A 27 1.94 3.34 -3.31
N HIS A 28 2.28 2.12 -2.93
CA HIS A 28 1.54 0.90 -3.27
C HIS A 28 1.12 0.24 -1.97
N VAL A 29 -0.17 0.23 -1.68
CA VAL A 29 -0.70 -0.27 -0.41
C VAL A 29 -1.46 -1.57 -0.61
N PHE A 30 -1.11 -2.58 0.15
CA PHE A 30 -1.78 -3.87 0.16
C PHE A 30 -2.51 -4.02 1.48
N ALA A 31 -3.83 -4.06 1.45
CA ALA A 31 -4.63 -4.16 2.66
C ALA A 31 -6.02 -4.67 2.33
N TRP A 32 -6.72 -5.16 3.35
CA TRP A 32 -8.11 -5.53 3.18
C TRP A 32 -8.93 -4.26 2.92
N GLN A 33 -9.87 -4.36 2.00
CA GLN A 33 -10.71 -3.22 1.64
C GLN A 33 -11.83 -3.07 2.67
N ASP A 34 -11.61 -2.23 3.67
CA ASP A 34 -12.54 -2.03 4.77
C ASP A 34 -13.09 -0.59 4.84
N GLY A 35 -12.83 0.20 3.82
CA GLY A 35 -13.28 1.59 3.79
C GLY A 35 -12.36 2.54 4.54
N SER A 36 -11.18 2.10 4.94
CA SER A 36 -10.25 2.96 5.65
C SER A 36 -9.75 4.09 4.74
N ILE A 37 -9.28 5.16 5.37
CA ILE A 37 -8.81 6.33 4.63
C ILE A 37 -7.59 6.00 3.78
N GLY A 38 -6.82 4.99 4.17
CA GLY A 38 -5.65 4.56 3.39
C GLY A 38 -5.99 4.13 1.97
N GLU A 39 -7.22 3.63 1.74
CA GLU A 39 -7.67 3.28 0.39
C GLU A 39 -7.66 4.48 -0.54
N ARG A 40 -7.93 5.65 -0.01
CA ARG A 40 -8.05 6.88 -0.82
C ARG A 40 -6.75 7.65 -0.89
N THR A 41 -5.87 7.43 0.07
CA THR A 41 -4.63 8.20 0.18
C THR A 41 -3.52 7.64 -0.70
N ALA A 42 -3.47 6.32 -0.85
CA ALA A 42 -2.42 5.66 -1.63
C ALA A 42 -2.55 5.97 -3.12
N ASP A 43 -1.43 5.99 -3.83
CA ASP A 43 -1.45 6.13 -5.28
C ASP A 43 -2.06 4.88 -5.93
N TYR A 44 -1.72 3.70 -5.39
CA TYR A 44 -2.27 2.43 -5.84
C TYR A 44 -2.67 1.62 -4.63
N PHE A 45 -3.88 1.11 -4.64
CA PHE A 45 -4.41 0.29 -3.56
C PHE A 45 -4.77 -1.10 -4.09
N TYR A 46 -4.27 -2.13 -3.40
CA TYR A 46 -4.52 -3.52 -3.76
C TYR A 46 -5.30 -4.18 -2.63
N PRO A 47 -6.56 -4.58 -2.85
CA PRO A 47 -7.42 -5.12 -1.79
C PRO A 47 -7.09 -6.58 -1.49
N VAL A 48 -5.93 -6.81 -0.88
CA VAL A 48 -5.44 -8.13 -0.54
C VAL A 48 -5.18 -8.19 0.96
N SER A 49 -5.76 -9.21 1.63
CA SER A 49 -5.56 -9.38 3.07
C SER A 49 -4.10 -9.65 3.38
N ILE A 50 -3.62 -9.11 4.50
CA ILE A 50 -2.22 -9.33 4.91
C ILE A 50 -1.94 -10.79 5.24
N VAL A 51 -2.99 -11.61 5.47
CA VAL A 51 -2.80 -13.05 5.69
C VAL A 51 -2.52 -13.79 4.38
N GLU A 52 -2.67 -13.12 3.24
CA GLU A 52 -2.42 -13.70 1.93
C GLU A 52 -1.06 -13.25 1.42
N ILE A 53 -0.03 -13.53 2.20
CA ILE A 53 1.34 -13.08 1.91
C ILE A 53 1.83 -13.56 0.55
N ASP A 54 1.49 -14.79 0.18
CA ASP A 54 1.94 -15.34 -1.11
C ASP A 54 1.40 -14.50 -2.27
N GLU A 55 0.14 -14.09 -2.20
CA GLU A 55 -0.46 -13.26 -3.23
C GLU A 55 0.19 -11.87 -3.27
N ILE A 56 0.50 -11.32 -2.11
CA ILE A 56 1.17 -10.02 -2.04
C ILE A 56 2.55 -10.11 -2.70
N LEU A 57 3.31 -11.15 -2.38
CA LEU A 57 4.62 -11.36 -2.97
C LEU A 57 4.55 -11.51 -4.49
N GLU A 58 3.55 -12.23 -4.97
CA GLU A 58 3.34 -12.40 -6.41
C GLU A 58 3.11 -11.06 -7.08
N LYS A 59 2.24 -10.23 -6.51
CA LYS A 59 1.95 -8.91 -7.09
C LYS A 59 3.15 -7.98 -7.03
N VAL A 60 3.90 -8.03 -5.95
CA VAL A 60 5.12 -7.21 -5.81
C VAL A 60 6.11 -7.60 -6.89
N THR A 61 6.26 -8.90 -7.15
CA THR A 61 7.17 -9.40 -8.18
C THR A 61 6.70 -9.00 -9.58
N ASP A 62 5.41 -9.22 -9.87
CA ASP A 62 4.84 -8.92 -11.19
C ASP A 62 4.94 -7.43 -11.53
N LYS A 63 4.77 -6.57 -10.55
CA LYS A 63 4.78 -5.12 -10.76
C LYS A 63 6.16 -4.52 -10.58
N ASN A 64 7.13 -5.33 -10.26
CA ASN A 64 8.50 -4.88 -10.07
C ASN A 64 8.62 -3.78 -9.00
N LEU A 65 7.95 -4.02 -7.88
CA LEU A 65 7.93 -3.07 -6.77
C LEU A 65 9.11 -3.23 -5.82
#